data_7a63b251366218e6bf900b3f15d1c4d7
#
_entry.id   7a63b251366218e6bf900b3f15d1c4d7
#
_cell.length_a   1.000
_cell.length_b   1.000
_cell.length_c   1.000
_cell.angle_alpha   90.00
_cell.angle_beta   90.00
_cell.angle_gamma   90.00
#
_symmetry.space_group_name_H-M   'P 1'
#
loop_
_entity.id
_entity.type
_entity.pdbx_description
1 polymer ?
#
loop_
_entity_poly.entity_id
_entity_poly.type
_entity_poly.pdbx_seq_one_letter_code
_entity_poly.pdbx_strand_id
1 'polypeptide(L)'
;MNKYSAIPFYRTLVSTPLKKFRVVYKETDLQILAEKELVSEALSIIKEIRFPLEAYIIKNPEFLKSLIPLPFDPKAPEIVKIMLKAGKIAKVGPMASVAGAIAERVGKMLLENRLTSQVAVENGGDIFLSLKKDAKVALFAGDSPFSGKIALLIKKELMPCGVCTSSAKIGHSLSLGKADALTVVHKDTAIADALATSFGNVFKRAEDFKKILTRAEKIGDLLGIVGILNDKVFIWGKHIRLESLI
;
A
#
# COMPACT_ATOMS: atom_id res chain seq x y z
N MET A 1 20.60 13.99 10.61
CA MET A 1 20.45 12.51 10.70
C MET A 1 19.40 12.09 9.70
N ASN A 2 19.74 11.14 8.81
CA ASN A 2 18.83 10.71 7.75
C ASN A 2 17.65 9.93 8.39
N LYS A 3 16.41 10.43 8.25
CA LYS A 3 15.19 9.85 8.84
C LYS A 3 14.92 8.38 8.44
N TYR A 4 15.65 7.87 7.44
CA TYR A 4 15.49 6.54 6.84
C TYR A 4 16.61 5.57 7.22
N SER A 5 17.38 5.84 8.28
CA SER A 5 18.52 4.97 8.67
C SER A 5 18.08 3.66 9.35
N ALA A 6 16.97 3.66 10.08
CA ALA A 6 16.48 2.47 10.78
C ALA A 6 15.57 1.61 9.89
N ILE A 7 15.83 0.29 9.87
CA ILE A 7 14.93 -0.67 9.22
C ILE A 7 13.67 -0.80 10.09
N PRO A 8 12.46 -0.61 9.55
CA PRO A 8 11.24 -0.85 10.30
C PRO A 8 11.22 -2.26 10.90
N PHE A 9 10.91 -2.39 12.18
CA PHE A 9 10.99 -3.65 12.93
C PHE A 9 10.19 -4.79 12.29
N TYR A 10 9.03 -4.49 11.70
CA TYR A 10 8.17 -5.49 11.07
C TYR A 10 8.83 -6.15 9.83
N ARG A 11 9.77 -5.48 9.18
CA ARG A 11 10.53 -6.05 8.06
C ARG A 11 11.46 -7.20 8.49
N THR A 12 11.88 -7.22 9.75
CA THR A 12 12.73 -8.31 10.28
C THR A 12 11.94 -9.60 10.50
N LEU A 13 10.60 -9.49 10.66
CA LEU A 13 9.70 -10.62 10.96
C LEU A 13 9.26 -11.40 9.71
N VAL A 14 9.66 -10.96 8.52
CA VAL A 14 9.25 -11.62 7.25
C VAL A 14 9.94 -12.97 7.11
N SER A 15 9.14 -14.04 7.06
CA SER A 15 9.59 -15.41 6.78
C SER A 15 9.18 -15.80 5.35
N THR A 16 10.16 -16.15 4.51
CA THR A 16 9.92 -16.48 3.10
C THR A 16 11.14 -17.23 2.53
N PRO A 17 10.94 -18.15 1.56
CA PRO A 17 12.04 -18.73 0.81
C PRO A 17 12.64 -17.77 -0.25
N LEU A 18 11.98 -16.63 -0.52
CA LEU A 18 12.49 -15.65 -1.47
C LEU A 18 13.66 -14.85 -0.88
N LYS A 19 14.51 -14.31 -1.76
CA LYS A 19 15.54 -13.36 -1.36
C LYS A 19 14.91 -12.07 -0.92
N LYS A 20 15.33 -11.56 0.24
CA LYS A 20 14.87 -10.34 0.85
C LYS A 20 15.96 -9.28 0.76
N PHE A 21 15.66 -8.15 0.13
CA PHE A 21 16.59 -7.04 -0.01
C PHE A 21 15.89 -5.70 0.10
N ARG A 22 16.64 -4.67 0.51
CA ARG A 22 16.16 -3.30 0.69
C ARG A 22 16.75 -2.39 -0.37
N VAL A 23 15.93 -1.50 -0.93
CA VAL A 23 16.38 -0.49 -1.89
C VAL A 23 15.85 0.87 -1.44
N VAL A 24 16.75 1.83 -1.27
CA VAL A 24 16.42 3.19 -0.82
C VAL A 24 16.85 4.20 -1.88
N TYR A 25 15.94 5.08 -2.26
CA TYR A 25 16.23 6.23 -3.09
C TYR A 25 15.37 7.42 -2.66
N LYS A 26 16.00 8.46 -2.13
CA LYS A 26 15.34 9.61 -1.51
C LYS A 26 14.34 9.15 -0.43
N GLU A 27 13.06 9.52 -0.54
CA GLU A 27 11.99 9.13 0.37
C GLU A 27 11.39 7.74 0.10
N THR A 28 11.77 7.10 -1.01
CA THR A 28 11.33 5.74 -1.33
C THR A 28 12.24 4.73 -0.63
N ASP A 29 11.66 3.92 0.24
CA ASP A 29 12.34 2.88 1.00
C ASP A 29 11.58 1.56 0.85
N LEU A 30 12.03 0.72 -0.08
CA LEU A 30 11.38 -0.53 -0.42
C LEU A 30 12.04 -1.72 0.26
N GLN A 31 11.21 -2.64 0.77
CA GLN A 31 11.61 -4.03 0.97
C GLN A 31 11.04 -4.87 -0.16
N ILE A 32 11.92 -5.60 -0.84
CA ILE A 32 11.55 -6.43 -1.99
C ILE A 32 11.84 -7.89 -1.68
N LEU A 33 10.90 -8.76 -2.04
CA LEU A 33 11.03 -10.22 -2.01
C LEU A 33 10.97 -10.71 -3.46
N ALA A 34 12.01 -11.39 -3.93
CA ALA A 34 12.10 -11.93 -5.28
C ALA A 34 12.90 -13.23 -5.31
N GLU A 35 12.94 -13.93 -6.45
CA GLU A 35 13.68 -15.18 -6.59
C GLU A 35 15.20 -14.99 -6.48
N LYS A 36 15.69 -13.80 -6.78
CA LYS A 36 17.10 -13.38 -6.62
C LYS A 36 17.18 -11.93 -6.14
N GLU A 37 18.34 -11.52 -5.70
CA GLU A 37 18.60 -10.13 -5.32
C GLU A 37 18.74 -9.26 -6.57
N LEU A 38 17.98 -8.14 -6.60
CA LEU A 38 17.82 -7.26 -7.76
C LEU A 38 17.96 -5.78 -7.35
N VAL A 39 18.93 -5.47 -6.49
CA VAL A 39 19.11 -4.13 -5.91
C VAL A 39 19.39 -3.09 -6.99
N SER A 40 20.29 -3.35 -7.93
CA SER A 40 20.67 -2.41 -8.99
C SER A 40 19.53 -2.16 -9.96
N GLU A 41 18.82 -3.23 -10.37
CA GLU A 41 17.69 -3.16 -11.28
C GLU A 41 16.52 -2.41 -10.64
N ALA A 42 16.18 -2.75 -9.40
CA ALA A 42 15.13 -2.04 -8.68
C ALA A 42 15.45 -0.56 -8.45
N LEU A 43 16.72 -0.23 -8.15
CA LEU A 43 17.15 1.16 -8.01
C LEU A 43 17.01 1.93 -9.33
N SER A 44 17.35 1.32 -10.47
CA SER A 44 17.17 1.92 -11.79
C SER A 44 15.69 2.17 -12.07
N ILE A 45 14.83 1.20 -11.82
CA ILE A 45 13.38 1.30 -11.99
C ILE A 45 12.80 2.40 -11.09
N ILE A 46 13.20 2.48 -9.82
CA ILE A 46 12.73 3.54 -8.91
C ILE A 46 13.07 4.93 -9.48
N LYS A 47 14.28 5.12 -10.01
CA LYS A 47 14.71 6.39 -10.61
C LYS A 47 13.86 6.72 -11.85
N GLU A 48 13.61 5.74 -12.71
CA GLU A 48 12.77 5.88 -13.90
C GLU A 48 11.34 6.32 -13.55
N ILE A 49 10.77 5.77 -12.48
CA ILE A 49 9.41 6.13 -12.03
C ILE A 49 9.40 7.52 -11.37
N ARG A 50 10.38 7.80 -10.51
CA ARG A 50 10.38 9.03 -9.71
C ARG A 50 10.76 10.27 -10.50
N PHE A 51 11.66 10.17 -11.46
CA PHE A 51 12.12 11.33 -12.23
C PHE A 51 10.95 12.09 -12.91
N PRO A 52 10.06 11.44 -13.68
CA PRO A 52 8.91 12.13 -14.26
C PRO A 52 7.89 12.59 -13.22
N LEU A 53 7.71 11.88 -12.10
CA LEU A 53 6.84 12.30 -11.00
C LEU A 53 7.35 13.59 -10.36
N GLU A 54 8.63 13.66 -10.03
CA GLU A 54 9.25 14.84 -9.42
C GLU A 54 9.22 16.05 -10.37
N ALA A 55 9.49 15.83 -11.64
CA ALA A 55 9.41 16.88 -12.66
C ALA A 55 7.98 17.42 -12.83
N TYR A 56 6.96 16.54 -12.72
CA TYR A 56 5.56 16.95 -12.74
C TYR A 56 5.17 17.76 -11.51
N ILE A 57 5.59 17.33 -10.30
CA ILE A 57 5.34 18.05 -9.05
C ILE A 57 5.93 19.46 -9.06
N ILE A 58 7.14 19.63 -9.62
CA ILE A 58 7.78 20.95 -9.73
C ILE A 58 6.92 21.90 -10.58
N LYS A 59 6.35 21.40 -11.69
CA LYS A 59 5.49 22.18 -12.58
C LYS A 59 4.07 22.39 -12.04
N ASN A 60 3.60 21.49 -11.17
CA ASN A 60 2.24 21.45 -10.63
C ASN A 60 2.29 21.30 -9.09
N PRO A 61 2.67 22.33 -8.33
CA PRO A 61 2.89 22.20 -6.88
C PRO A 61 1.64 21.80 -6.08
N GLU A 62 0.45 22.04 -6.60
CA GLU A 62 -0.81 21.61 -6.00
C GLU A 62 -0.94 20.07 -5.97
N PHE A 63 -0.27 19.36 -6.90
CA PHE A 63 -0.27 17.89 -6.91
C PHE A 63 0.31 17.30 -5.61
N LEU A 64 1.35 17.96 -5.07
CA LEU A 64 1.97 17.56 -3.80
C LEU A 64 1.10 17.88 -2.58
N LYS A 65 0.33 18.98 -2.63
CA LYS A 65 -0.31 19.55 -1.44
C LYS A 65 -1.80 19.24 -1.33
N SER A 66 -2.45 18.90 -2.44
CA SER A 66 -3.90 18.67 -2.45
C SER A 66 -4.29 17.48 -1.58
N LEU A 67 -5.30 17.69 -0.73
CA LEU A 67 -5.97 16.64 0.04
C LEU A 67 -7.26 16.15 -0.62
N ILE A 68 -7.68 16.80 -1.71
CA ILE A 68 -8.86 16.47 -2.50
C ILE A 68 -8.44 16.02 -3.92
N PRO A 69 -9.30 15.28 -4.63
CA PRO A 69 -9.02 14.87 -6.00
C PRO A 69 -8.69 16.05 -6.90
N LEU A 70 -7.68 15.88 -7.75
CA LEU A 70 -7.35 16.81 -8.82
C LEU A 70 -7.93 16.32 -10.16
N PRO A 71 -8.16 17.24 -11.12
CA PRO A 71 -8.57 16.87 -12.47
C PRO A 71 -7.58 15.91 -13.12
N PHE A 72 -8.09 14.97 -13.95
CA PHE A 72 -7.25 14.07 -14.72
C PHE A 72 -6.50 14.83 -15.82
N ASP A 73 -5.18 14.66 -15.87
CA ASP A 73 -4.32 15.21 -16.91
C ASP A 73 -3.90 14.10 -17.89
N PRO A 74 -4.44 14.08 -19.13
CA PRO A 74 -4.10 13.05 -20.12
C PRO A 74 -2.66 13.14 -20.63
N LYS A 75 -1.99 14.28 -20.44
CA LYS A 75 -0.59 14.50 -20.85
C LYS A 75 0.43 14.20 -19.75
N ALA A 76 -0.07 13.95 -18.51
CA ALA A 76 0.81 13.63 -17.39
C ALA A 76 1.57 12.30 -17.59
N PRO A 77 2.73 12.14 -16.94
CA PRO A 77 3.43 10.86 -16.87
C PRO A 77 2.54 9.74 -16.32
N GLU A 78 2.83 8.50 -16.67
CA GLU A 78 2.00 7.34 -16.31
C GLU A 78 1.78 7.20 -14.80
N ILE A 79 2.84 7.36 -14.00
CA ILE A 79 2.74 7.30 -12.53
C ILE A 79 1.78 8.38 -12.00
N VAL A 80 1.78 9.57 -12.56
CA VAL A 80 0.89 10.67 -12.19
C VAL A 80 -0.57 10.35 -12.55
N LYS A 81 -0.81 9.78 -13.74
CA LYS A 81 -2.15 9.34 -14.16
C LYS A 81 -2.73 8.28 -13.23
N ILE A 82 -1.91 7.32 -12.82
CA ILE A 82 -2.28 6.28 -11.84
C ILE A 82 -2.71 6.96 -10.53
N MET A 83 -1.91 7.88 -10.01
CA MET A 83 -2.19 8.58 -8.75
C MET A 83 -3.42 9.48 -8.85
N LEU A 84 -3.63 10.19 -9.95
CA LEU A 84 -4.84 11.01 -10.19
C LEU A 84 -6.11 10.13 -10.22
N LYS A 85 -6.04 8.98 -10.90
CA LYS A 85 -7.14 8.01 -10.95
C LYS A 85 -7.47 7.46 -9.56
N ALA A 86 -6.46 7.03 -8.81
CA ALA A 86 -6.62 6.50 -7.46
C ALA A 86 -7.23 7.55 -6.52
N GLY A 87 -6.71 8.77 -6.53
CA GLY A 87 -7.24 9.89 -5.76
C GLY A 87 -8.70 10.21 -6.07
N LYS A 88 -9.09 10.19 -7.35
CA LYS A 88 -10.49 10.39 -7.79
C LYS A 88 -11.42 9.30 -7.24
N ILE A 89 -11.04 8.03 -7.33
CA ILE A 89 -11.83 6.89 -6.84
C ILE A 89 -11.97 6.96 -5.32
N ALA A 90 -10.88 7.20 -4.62
CA ALA A 90 -10.85 7.24 -3.16
C ALA A 90 -11.36 8.55 -2.55
N LYS A 91 -11.55 9.61 -3.37
CA LYS A 91 -11.92 10.98 -2.96
C LYS A 91 -10.90 11.64 -2.02
N VAL A 92 -9.64 11.48 -2.36
CA VAL A 92 -8.48 12.09 -1.66
C VAL A 92 -7.51 12.72 -2.67
N GLY A 93 -6.53 13.45 -2.18
CA GLY A 93 -5.47 13.99 -3.02
C GLY A 93 -4.59 12.88 -3.61
N PRO A 94 -3.93 13.13 -4.76
CA PRO A 94 -3.18 12.10 -5.48
C PRO A 94 -2.00 11.52 -4.67
N MET A 95 -1.37 12.31 -3.82
CA MET A 95 -0.24 11.85 -2.99
C MET A 95 -0.61 10.77 -1.97
N ALA A 96 -1.90 10.60 -1.66
CA ALA A 96 -2.41 9.51 -0.82
C ALA A 96 -2.29 8.11 -1.45
N SER A 97 -1.77 8.01 -2.68
CA SER A 97 -1.54 6.75 -3.40
C SER A 97 -0.08 6.55 -3.81
N VAL A 98 0.83 7.45 -3.38
CA VAL A 98 2.21 7.46 -3.93
C VAL A 98 3.00 6.22 -3.55
N ALA A 99 2.84 5.72 -2.32
CA ALA A 99 3.59 4.56 -1.84
C ALA A 99 3.14 3.28 -2.55
N GLY A 100 1.83 3.05 -2.64
CA GLY A 100 1.24 1.95 -3.37
C GLY A 100 1.52 1.99 -4.87
N ALA A 101 1.44 3.18 -5.50
CA ALA A 101 1.73 3.36 -6.91
C ALA A 101 3.19 3.02 -7.25
N ILE A 102 4.15 3.45 -6.44
CA ILE A 102 5.57 3.12 -6.62
C ILE A 102 5.80 1.62 -6.40
N ALA A 103 5.24 1.03 -5.33
CA ALA A 103 5.39 -0.40 -5.05
C ALA A 103 4.89 -1.25 -6.22
N GLU A 104 3.71 -0.94 -6.74
CA GLU A 104 3.12 -1.66 -7.88
C GLU A 104 3.95 -1.51 -9.15
N ARG A 105 4.36 -0.28 -9.50
CA ARG A 105 5.14 -0.04 -10.73
C ARG A 105 6.49 -0.74 -10.67
N VAL A 106 7.19 -0.70 -9.54
CA VAL A 106 8.46 -1.43 -9.35
C VAL A 106 8.21 -2.93 -9.51
N GLY A 107 7.22 -3.49 -8.82
CA GLY A 107 6.91 -4.92 -8.91
C GLY A 107 6.54 -5.35 -10.32
N LYS A 108 5.67 -4.61 -11.01
CA LYS A 108 5.28 -4.89 -12.40
C LYS A 108 6.48 -4.83 -13.35
N MET A 109 7.33 -3.80 -13.27
CA MET A 109 8.49 -3.68 -14.16
C MET A 109 9.51 -4.78 -13.93
N LEU A 110 9.71 -5.26 -12.69
CA LEU A 110 10.55 -6.43 -12.41
C LEU A 110 10.02 -7.70 -13.08
N LEU A 111 8.70 -7.88 -13.11
CA LEU A 111 8.03 -9.02 -13.77
C LEU A 111 8.04 -8.88 -15.31
N GLU A 112 7.66 -7.72 -15.83
CA GLU A 112 7.60 -7.40 -17.27
C GLU A 112 8.96 -7.57 -17.93
N ASN A 113 10.03 -7.12 -17.28
CA ASN A 113 11.41 -7.29 -17.71
C ASN A 113 11.96 -8.71 -17.49
N ARG A 114 11.12 -9.65 -17.02
CA ARG A 114 11.49 -11.06 -16.76
C ARG A 114 12.68 -11.22 -15.80
N LEU A 115 12.89 -10.28 -14.91
CA LEU A 115 13.97 -10.33 -13.91
C LEU A 115 13.63 -11.30 -12.78
N THR A 116 12.35 -11.49 -12.49
CA THR A 116 11.81 -12.48 -11.56
C THR A 116 10.43 -12.94 -12.08
N SER A 117 9.96 -14.10 -11.62
CA SER A 117 8.63 -14.62 -11.97
C SER A 117 7.60 -14.46 -10.86
N GLN A 118 8.01 -13.95 -9.71
CA GLN A 118 7.17 -13.60 -8.57
C GLN A 118 7.87 -12.54 -7.72
N VAL A 119 7.08 -11.65 -7.13
CA VAL A 119 7.61 -10.53 -6.36
C VAL A 119 6.61 -10.04 -5.31
N ALA A 120 7.12 -9.59 -4.17
CA ALA A 120 6.41 -8.70 -3.27
C ALA A 120 7.24 -7.43 -3.07
N VAL A 121 6.59 -6.27 -3.14
CA VAL A 121 7.24 -4.96 -2.93
C VAL A 121 6.48 -4.23 -1.84
N GLU A 122 7.14 -3.97 -0.73
CA GLU A 122 6.59 -3.21 0.39
C GLU A 122 7.23 -1.82 0.44
N ASN A 123 6.40 -0.80 0.60
CA ASN A 123 6.76 0.61 0.70
C ASN A 123 5.98 1.27 1.84
N GLY A 124 6.55 1.30 3.04
CA GLY A 124 5.96 1.98 4.20
C GLY A 124 4.64 1.40 4.73
N GLY A 125 4.38 0.10 4.48
CA GLY A 125 3.14 -0.60 4.85
C GLY A 125 2.18 -0.82 3.68
N ASP A 126 2.51 -0.33 2.48
CA ASP A 126 1.76 -0.53 1.24
C ASP A 126 2.46 -1.58 0.40
N ILE A 127 1.79 -2.69 0.13
CA ILE A 127 2.39 -3.90 -0.41
C ILE A 127 1.75 -4.25 -1.76
N PHE A 128 2.55 -4.37 -2.80
CA PHE A 128 2.19 -5.06 -4.04
C PHE A 128 2.58 -6.52 -3.94
N LEU A 129 1.65 -7.44 -4.24
CA LEU A 129 1.85 -8.88 -4.21
C LEU A 129 1.59 -9.51 -5.57
N SER A 130 2.56 -10.27 -6.08
CA SER A 130 2.45 -11.16 -7.23
C SER A 130 3.28 -12.41 -6.98
N LEU A 131 2.72 -13.37 -6.22
CA LEU A 131 3.40 -14.56 -5.74
C LEU A 131 2.74 -15.83 -6.28
N LYS A 132 3.51 -16.93 -6.36
CA LYS A 132 3.04 -18.25 -6.81
C LYS A 132 2.35 -19.06 -5.71
N LYS A 133 2.43 -18.61 -4.46
CA LYS A 133 1.81 -19.23 -3.27
C LYS A 133 0.99 -18.21 -2.50
N ASP A 134 0.10 -18.70 -1.67
CA ASP A 134 -0.63 -17.88 -0.70
C ASP A 134 0.36 -17.09 0.18
N ALA A 135 -0.05 -15.88 0.58
CA ALA A 135 0.75 -15.01 1.44
C ALA A 135 -0.03 -14.66 2.71
N LYS A 136 0.69 -14.58 3.82
CA LYS A 136 0.18 -14.03 5.08
C LYS A 136 0.79 -12.65 5.29
N VAL A 137 -0.05 -11.62 5.39
CA VAL A 137 0.36 -10.25 5.66
C VAL A 137 0.00 -9.92 7.10
N ALA A 138 1.01 -9.81 7.96
CA ALA A 138 0.83 -9.44 9.37
C ALA A 138 0.29 -8.02 9.49
N LEU A 139 -0.69 -7.81 10.38
CA LEU A 139 -1.29 -6.51 10.63
C LEU A 139 -0.70 -5.89 11.89
N PHE A 140 -0.13 -4.69 11.73
CA PHE A 140 0.40 -3.90 12.84
C PHE A 140 -0.54 -2.71 13.10
N ALA A 141 -1.01 -2.60 14.34
CA ALA A 141 -2.06 -1.68 14.75
C ALA A 141 -1.70 -0.97 16.08
N GLY A 142 -0.49 -0.41 16.16
CA GLY A 142 -0.02 0.32 17.34
C GLY A 142 -0.17 -0.49 18.62
N ASP A 143 -0.88 0.07 19.62
CA ASP A 143 -1.08 -0.52 20.94
C ASP A 143 -2.26 -1.51 21.00
N SER A 144 -2.95 -1.77 19.89
CA SER A 144 -4.04 -2.74 19.85
C SER A 144 -3.56 -4.14 20.25
N PRO A 145 -4.36 -4.92 21.04
CA PRO A 145 -4.02 -6.28 21.44
C PRO A 145 -3.85 -7.23 20.23
N PHE A 146 -4.31 -6.86 19.05
CA PHE A 146 -4.20 -7.62 17.80
C PHE A 146 -2.92 -7.30 17.01
N SER A 147 -2.20 -6.24 17.38
CA SER A 147 -1.00 -5.80 16.67
C SER A 147 0.05 -6.90 16.58
N GLY A 148 0.43 -7.31 15.36
CA GLY A 148 1.40 -8.37 15.13
C GLY A 148 0.95 -9.79 15.50
N LYS A 149 -0.29 -9.99 15.92
CA LYS A 149 -0.84 -11.30 16.35
C LYS A 149 -1.80 -11.90 15.33
N ILE A 150 -2.28 -11.11 14.39
CA ILE A 150 -3.15 -11.56 13.30
C ILE A 150 -2.55 -11.23 11.95
N ALA A 151 -2.83 -12.07 10.98
CA ALA A 151 -2.43 -11.88 9.59
C ALA A 151 -3.63 -11.97 8.66
N LEU A 152 -3.56 -11.24 7.58
CA LEU A 152 -4.48 -11.36 6.46
C LEU A 152 -3.96 -12.42 5.50
N LEU A 153 -4.73 -13.46 5.26
CA LEU A 153 -4.41 -14.50 4.26
C LEU A 153 -4.84 -14.02 2.88
N ILE A 154 -3.88 -13.85 1.98
CA ILE A 154 -4.08 -13.52 0.57
C ILE A 154 -3.84 -14.77 -0.27
N LYS A 155 -4.89 -15.28 -0.88
CA LYS A 155 -4.80 -16.41 -1.79
C LYS A 155 -4.08 -16.03 -3.09
N LYS A 156 -3.28 -16.94 -3.65
CA LYS A 156 -2.52 -16.70 -4.90
C LYS A 156 -3.43 -16.32 -6.08
N GLU A 157 -4.66 -16.84 -6.12
CA GLU A 157 -5.66 -16.54 -7.16
C GLU A 157 -6.14 -15.09 -7.14
N LEU A 158 -5.95 -14.39 -6.03
CA LEU A 158 -6.24 -12.97 -5.91
C LEU A 158 -5.11 -12.08 -6.42
N MET A 159 -3.92 -12.64 -6.63
CA MET A 159 -2.75 -11.87 -7.09
C MET A 159 -2.74 -11.76 -8.63
N PRO A 160 -2.17 -10.69 -9.20
CA PRO A 160 -1.58 -9.57 -8.49
C PRO A 160 -2.62 -8.72 -7.76
N CYS A 161 -2.23 -8.18 -6.59
CA CYS A 161 -3.08 -7.29 -5.80
C CYS A 161 -2.24 -6.40 -4.87
N GLY A 162 -2.86 -5.33 -4.39
CA GLY A 162 -2.34 -4.47 -3.35
C GLY A 162 -2.94 -4.79 -1.98
N VAL A 163 -2.12 -4.73 -0.94
CA VAL A 163 -2.53 -4.78 0.47
C VAL A 163 -1.93 -3.54 1.13
N CYS A 164 -2.75 -2.54 1.38
CA CYS A 164 -2.31 -1.23 1.86
C CYS A 164 -2.95 -0.88 3.20
N THR A 165 -2.16 -0.31 4.10
CA THR A 165 -2.61 -0.02 5.47
C THR A 165 -2.35 1.42 5.85
N SER A 166 -3.42 2.14 6.21
CA SER A 166 -3.36 3.44 6.87
C SER A 166 -3.51 3.26 8.38
N SER A 167 -2.64 3.91 9.15
CA SER A 167 -2.68 3.92 10.62
C SER A 167 -2.53 5.34 11.14
N ALA A 168 -3.29 5.71 12.17
CA ALA A 168 -3.12 6.98 12.85
C ALA A 168 -1.88 7.00 13.77
N LYS A 169 -1.32 5.82 14.10
CA LYS A 169 -0.23 5.66 15.07
C LYS A 169 1.07 5.16 14.46
N ILE A 170 1.04 4.58 13.27
CA ILE A 170 2.21 3.98 12.61
C ILE A 170 2.33 4.56 11.20
N GLY A 171 3.52 5.02 10.81
CA GLY A 171 3.84 5.50 9.46
C GLY A 171 4.09 7.01 9.38
N HIS A 172 4.50 7.45 8.19
CA HIS A 172 4.85 8.85 7.89
C HIS A 172 3.71 9.60 7.19
N SER A 173 2.60 8.93 6.88
CA SER A 173 1.45 9.50 6.18
C SER A 173 0.54 10.28 7.13
N LEU A 174 -0.05 11.36 6.63
CA LEU A 174 -1.00 12.17 7.37
C LEU A 174 -2.33 11.40 7.49
N SER A 175 -2.61 10.84 8.67
CA SER A 175 -3.90 10.23 8.97
C SER A 175 -4.70 11.13 9.91
N LEU A 176 -5.92 11.47 9.51
CA LEU A 176 -6.87 12.28 10.29
C LEU A 176 -7.85 11.39 11.09
N GLY A 177 -7.70 10.07 11.01
CA GLY A 177 -8.53 9.09 11.70
C GLY A 177 -8.11 8.81 13.14
N LYS A 178 -8.82 7.85 13.76
CA LYS A 178 -8.48 7.28 15.07
C LYS A 178 -8.26 5.76 14.99
N ALA A 179 -8.33 5.18 13.80
CA ALA A 179 -8.09 3.75 13.59
C ALA A 179 -6.65 3.40 13.96
N ASP A 180 -6.48 2.30 14.70
CA ASP A 180 -5.15 1.74 14.94
C ASP A 180 -4.57 1.19 13.64
N ALA A 181 -5.41 0.55 12.80
CA ALA A 181 -5.07 0.22 11.41
C ALA A 181 -6.35 0.10 10.56
N LEU A 182 -6.27 0.52 9.31
CA LEU A 182 -7.27 0.21 8.28
C LEU A 182 -6.56 -0.29 7.04
N THR A 183 -6.75 -1.57 6.75
CA THR A 183 -6.13 -2.27 5.63
C THR A 183 -7.14 -2.48 4.52
N VAL A 184 -6.76 -2.17 3.29
CA VAL A 184 -7.55 -2.38 2.07
C VAL A 184 -6.82 -3.34 1.16
N VAL A 185 -7.55 -4.30 0.58
CA VAL A 185 -7.06 -5.20 -0.47
C VAL A 185 -7.80 -4.89 -1.76
N HIS A 186 -7.06 -4.58 -2.82
CA HIS A 186 -7.60 -4.21 -4.13
C HIS A 186 -6.72 -4.74 -5.26
N LYS A 187 -7.26 -4.95 -6.47
CA LYS A 187 -6.47 -5.39 -7.63
C LYS A 187 -5.40 -4.38 -8.07
N ASP A 188 -5.63 -3.10 -7.82
CA ASP A 188 -4.71 -1.98 -8.09
C ASP A 188 -4.18 -1.46 -6.74
N THR A 189 -2.85 -1.45 -6.56
CA THR A 189 -2.22 -1.12 -5.28
C THR A 189 -2.30 0.39 -4.98
N ALA A 190 -2.25 1.24 -6.01
CA ALA A 190 -2.42 2.68 -5.83
C ALA A 190 -3.84 3.03 -5.35
N ILE A 191 -4.85 2.31 -5.86
CA ILE A 191 -6.23 2.47 -5.39
C ILE A 191 -6.37 1.93 -3.96
N ALA A 192 -5.75 0.79 -3.63
CA ALA A 192 -5.74 0.25 -2.27
C ALA A 192 -5.18 1.26 -1.26
N ASP A 193 -4.04 1.90 -1.57
CA ASP A 193 -3.37 2.91 -0.73
C ASP A 193 -4.26 4.15 -0.54
N ALA A 194 -4.76 4.72 -1.64
CA ALA A 194 -5.69 5.85 -1.57
C ALA A 194 -6.96 5.55 -0.76
N LEU A 195 -7.54 4.34 -0.91
CA LEU A 195 -8.71 3.90 -0.15
C LEU A 195 -8.39 3.67 1.33
N ALA A 196 -7.23 3.08 1.65
CA ALA A 196 -6.80 2.92 3.03
C ALA A 196 -6.71 4.28 3.73
N THR A 197 -6.12 5.28 3.08
CA THR A 197 -6.09 6.67 3.56
C THR A 197 -7.50 7.25 3.70
N SER A 198 -8.34 7.15 2.66
CA SER A 198 -9.70 7.71 2.64
C SER A 198 -10.60 7.11 3.73
N PHE A 199 -10.60 5.79 3.85
CA PHE A 199 -11.40 5.07 4.83
C PHE A 199 -10.84 5.24 6.25
N GLY A 200 -9.50 5.23 6.40
CA GLY A 200 -8.83 5.49 7.66
C GLY A 200 -9.19 6.85 8.25
N ASN A 201 -9.27 7.90 7.41
CA ASN A 201 -9.67 9.24 7.85
C ASN A 201 -11.10 9.31 8.40
N VAL A 202 -11.99 8.44 7.95
CA VAL A 202 -13.40 8.36 8.38
C VAL A 202 -13.58 7.46 9.59
N PHE A 203 -12.74 6.43 9.74
CA PHE A 203 -12.89 5.39 10.76
C PHE A 203 -12.42 5.89 12.13
N LYS A 204 -13.35 6.45 12.92
CA LYS A 204 -13.11 6.99 14.26
C LYS A 204 -13.84 6.24 15.35
N ARG A 205 -14.93 5.55 15.03
CA ARG A 205 -15.82 4.77 15.89
C ARG A 205 -16.32 3.53 15.15
N ALA A 206 -16.75 2.51 15.87
CA ALA A 206 -17.25 1.26 15.33
C ALA A 206 -18.37 1.46 14.27
N GLU A 207 -19.27 2.41 14.52
CA GLU A 207 -20.41 2.71 13.63
C GLU A 207 -19.96 3.27 12.27
N ASP A 208 -18.77 3.88 12.21
CA ASP A 208 -18.26 4.45 10.96
C ASP A 208 -17.90 3.35 9.95
N PHE A 209 -17.65 2.11 10.41
CA PHE A 209 -17.37 0.98 9.52
C PHE A 209 -18.54 0.71 8.57
N LYS A 210 -19.79 0.86 9.02
CA LYS A 210 -20.98 0.74 8.16
C LYS A 210 -20.97 1.76 7.02
N LYS A 211 -20.54 3.00 7.28
CA LYS A 211 -20.42 4.04 6.24
C LYS A 211 -19.32 3.68 5.22
N ILE A 212 -18.23 3.10 5.71
CA ILE A 212 -17.15 2.61 4.85
C ILE A 212 -17.68 1.52 3.92
N LEU A 213 -18.44 0.55 4.44
CA LEU A 213 -19.01 -0.54 3.65
C LEU A 213 -19.93 -0.04 2.54
N THR A 214 -20.81 0.92 2.83
CA THR A 214 -21.72 1.52 1.82
C THR A 214 -20.95 2.16 0.65
N ARG A 215 -19.74 2.67 0.92
CA ARG A 215 -18.84 3.17 -0.15
C ARG A 215 -18.10 2.03 -0.85
N ALA A 216 -17.64 1.07 -0.09
CA ALA A 216 -16.86 -0.08 -0.56
C ALA A 216 -17.62 -0.91 -1.61
N GLU A 217 -18.92 -1.14 -1.40
CA GLU A 217 -19.81 -1.87 -2.32
C GLU A 217 -19.89 -1.27 -3.72
N LYS A 218 -19.55 0.01 -3.88
CA LYS A 218 -19.56 0.73 -5.16
C LYS A 218 -18.20 0.75 -5.86
N ILE A 219 -17.18 0.16 -5.26
CA ILE A 219 -15.81 0.17 -5.78
C ILE A 219 -15.54 -1.18 -6.44
N GLY A 220 -15.32 -1.16 -7.75
CA GLY A 220 -14.91 -2.35 -8.49
C GLY A 220 -13.56 -2.86 -8.06
N ASP A 221 -13.33 -4.17 -8.19
CA ASP A 221 -12.05 -4.84 -7.90
C ASP A 221 -11.56 -4.71 -6.44
N LEU A 222 -12.40 -4.23 -5.53
CA LEU A 222 -12.15 -4.23 -4.10
C LEU A 222 -12.34 -5.64 -3.54
N LEU A 223 -11.28 -6.22 -3.00
CA LEU A 223 -11.25 -7.61 -2.52
C LEU A 223 -11.58 -7.71 -1.04
N GLY A 224 -11.26 -6.70 -0.24
CA GLY A 224 -11.60 -6.68 1.16
C GLY A 224 -11.05 -5.50 1.96
N ILE A 225 -11.59 -5.37 3.17
CA ILE A 225 -11.21 -4.34 4.15
C ILE A 225 -11.08 -4.99 5.52
N VAL A 226 -10.04 -4.62 6.25
CA VAL A 226 -9.89 -4.94 7.68
C VAL A 226 -9.68 -3.64 8.44
N GLY A 227 -10.53 -3.38 9.42
CA GLY A 227 -10.38 -2.27 10.36
C GLY A 227 -10.02 -2.77 11.76
N ILE A 228 -9.03 -2.16 12.40
CA ILE A 228 -8.69 -2.41 13.80
C ILE A 228 -8.88 -1.10 14.57
N LEU A 229 -9.69 -1.16 15.62
CA LEU A 229 -9.97 -0.02 16.48
C LEU A 229 -10.01 -0.48 17.94
N ASN A 230 -8.98 -0.15 18.71
CA ASN A 230 -8.75 -0.63 20.09
C ASN A 230 -8.75 -2.17 20.15
N ASP A 231 -9.73 -2.77 20.83
CA ASP A 231 -9.95 -4.20 21.04
C ASP A 231 -10.95 -4.83 20.06
N LYS A 232 -11.27 -4.14 18.95
CA LYS A 232 -12.23 -4.61 17.95
C LYS A 232 -11.60 -4.76 16.58
N VAL A 233 -11.97 -5.86 15.92
CA VAL A 233 -11.58 -6.13 14.53
C VAL A 233 -12.84 -6.19 13.68
N PHE A 234 -12.80 -5.47 12.55
CA PHE A 234 -13.86 -5.41 11.54
C PHE A 234 -13.32 -5.98 10.24
N ILE A 235 -14.07 -6.84 9.59
CA ILE A 235 -13.67 -7.47 8.33
C ILE A 235 -14.83 -7.41 7.33
N TRP A 236 -14.49 -7.13 6.08
CA TRP A 236 -15.40 -7.21 4.95
C TRP A 236 -14.66 -7.72 3.70
N GLY A 237 -15.33 -8.55 2.91
CA GLY A 237 -14.81 -9.14 1.67
C GLY A 237 -14.92 -10.66 1.67
N LYS A 238 -15.37 -11.23 0.54
CA LYS A 238 -15.63 -12.68 0.42
C LYS A 238 -14.35 -13.51 0.35
N HIS A 239 -13.24 -12.93 -0.04
CA HIS A 239 -12.03 -13.63 -0.41
C HIS A 239 -10.86 -13.43 0.56
N ILE A 240 -11.06 -12.66 1.62
CA ILE A 240 -10.04 -12.41 2.63
C ILE A 240 -10.39 -13.12 3.94
N ARG A 241 -9.36 -13.60 4.64
CA ARG A 241 -9.50 -14.27 5.95
C ARG A 241 -8.40 -13.77 6.87
N LEU A 242 -8.74 -13.68 8.14
CA LEU A 242 -7.76 -13.44 9.20
C LEU A 242 -7.33 -14.78 9.79
N GLU A 243 -6.03 -14.89 10.07
CA GLU A 243 -5.44 -16.02 10.76
C GLU A 243 -4.65 -15.54 11.96
N SER A 244 -4.59 -16.34 13.03
CA SER A 244 -3.69 -16.10 14.15
C SER A 244 -2.24 -16.33 13.70
N LEU A 245 -1.32 -15.53 14.22
CA LEU A 245 0.12 -15.71 14.10
C LEU A 245 0.75 -16.33 15.36
N ILE A 246 -0.09 -16.64 16.36
CA ILE A 246 0.29 -17.24 17.65
C ILE A 246 -0.25 -18.65 17.70
#